data_99a69b994bbb37f2a0d80d80cc7ddeb5
#
_entry.id   99a69b994bbb37f2a0d80d80cc7ddeb5
#
_cell.length_a   1.000
_cell.length_b   1.000
_cell.length_c   1.000
_cell.angle_alpha   90.00
_cell.angle_beta   90.00
_cell.angle_gamma   90.00
#
_symmetry.space_group_name_H-M   'P 1'
#
loop_
_entity.id
_entity.type
_entity.pdbx_description
1 polymer ?
#
loop_
_entity_poly.entity_id
_entity_poly.type
_entity_poly.pdbx_seq_one_letter_code
_entity_poly.pdbx_strand_id
1 'polypeptide(L)'
;MNQEIINEVLCQMIPHLSNDQIVLLKNVLEGAMLKSGTGSDQSDEVLVDSFIAAKRLEGCSDRTLVFYRNTIDKMLTSIGKNIKAITTDDLRGYLSEYQNSNMVSKVTIDNIRRNLSSFFSWLEDENYILKSPVRRIHRVKATTSVKETYTDEDLERLRD
;
A
#
# COMPACT_ATOMS: atom_id res chain seq x y z
N MET A 1 -28.15 -4.49 -8.99
CA MET A 1 -27.31 -4.80 -7.81
C MET A 1 -27.04 -3.56 -6.95
N ASN A 2 -26.48 -2.48 -7.51
CA ASN A 2 -26.16 -1.29 -6.72
C ASN A 2 -27.38 -0.58 -6.10
N GLN A 3 -28.51 -0.55 -6.80
CA GLN A 3 -29.74 0.09 -6.31
C GLN A 3 -30.39 -0.69 -5.15
N GLU A 4 -30.24 -2.00 -5.13
CA GLU A 4 -30.75 -2.84 -4.03
C GLU A 4 -29.97 -2.59 -2.74
N ILE A 5 -28.64 -2.44 -2.82
CA ILE A 5 -27.78 -2.12 -1.68
C ILE A 5 -28.11 -0.73 -1.11
N ILE A 6 -28.33 0.26 -1.99
CA ILE A 6 -28.73 1.62 -1.55
C ILE A 6 -30.07 1.54 -0.81
N ASN A 7 -31.04 0.84 -1.36
CA ASN A 7 -32.35 0.70 -0.74
C ASN A 7 -32.30 -0.04 0.60
N GLU A 8 -31.47 -1.08 0.71
CA GLU A 8 -31.26 -1.81 1.95
C GLU A 8 -30.65 -0.92 3.05
N VAL A 9 -29.60 -0.15 2.72
CA VAL A 9 -28.97 0.80 3.65
C VAL A 9 -29.98 1.88 4.08
N LEU A 10 -30.73 2.43 3.14
CA LEU A 10 -31.76 3.43 3.45
C LEU A 10 -32.84 2.87 4.37
N CYS A 11 -33.35 1.65 4.11
CA CYS A 11 -34.34 1.00 4.95
C CYS A 11 -33.84 0.80 6.39
N GLN A 12 -32.60 0.43 6.57
CA GLN A 12 -32.00 0.27 7.90
C GLN A 12 -31.79 1.60 8.64
N MET A 13 -31.57 2.69 7.90
CA MET A 13 -31.30 4.00 8.49
C MET A 13 -32.54 4.88 8.71
N ILE A 14 -33.66 4.58 8.04
CA ILE A 14 -34.96 5.30 8.19
C ILE A 14 -35.38 5.52 9.67
N PRO A 15 -35.26 4.54 10.58
CA PRO A 15 -35.69 4.74 11.98
C PRO A 15 -34.83 5.73 12.76
N HIS A 16 -33.61 6.06 12.24
CA HIS A 16 -32.60 6.82 12.95
C HIS A 16 -32.32 8.21 12.37
N LEU A 17 -32.89 8.52 11.19
CA LEU A 17 -32.62 9.76 10.46
C LEU A 17 -33.91 10.53 10.17
N SER A 18 -33.79 11.88 10.11
CA SER A 18 -34.87 12.74 9.63
C SER A 18 -35.00 12.64 8.09
N ASN A 19 -36.16 13.05 7.55
CA ASN A 19 -36.40 13.01 6.11
C ASN A 19 -35.33 13.76 5.30
N ASP A 20 -34.88 14.92 5.78
CA ASP A 20 -33.83 15.70 5.10
C ASP A 20 -32.47 14.96 5.10
N GLN A 21 -32.15 14.28 6.19
CA GLN A 21 -30.93 13.46 6.31
C GLN A 21 -30.99 12.22 5.43
N ILE A 22 -32.17 11.60 5.27
CA ILE A 22 -32.38 10.46 4.36
C ILE A 22 -32.14 10.88 2.91
N VAL A 23 -32.67 12.04 2.49
CA VAL A 23 -32.47 12.58 1.14
C VAL A 23 -31.00 12.89 0.91
N LEU A 24 -30.32 13.49 1.89
CA LEU A 24 -28.88 13.76 1.80
C LEU A 24 -28.07 12.46 1.70
N LEU A 25 -28.37 11.48 2.55
CA LEU A 25 -27.70 10.17 2.52
C LEU A 25 -27.91 9.47 1.17
N LYS A 26 -29.14 9.48 0.64
CA LYS A 26 -29.44 8.92 -0.67
C LYS A 26 -28.60 9.57 -1.77
N ASN A 27 -28.54 10.89 -1.83
CA ASN A 27 -27.78 11.63 -2.81
C ASN A 27 -26.27 11.35 -2.71
N VAL A 28 -25.76 11.24 -1.48
CA VAL A 28 -24.34 10.88 -1.24
C VAL A 28 -24.05 9.45 -1.69
N LEU A 29 -24.93 8.49 -1.40
CA LEU A 29 -24.76 7.10 -1.81
C LEU A 29 -24.86 6.95 -3.34
N GLU A 30 -25.84 7.58 -3.96
CA GLU A 30 -25.97 7.59 -5.43
C GLU A 30 -24.76 8.26 -6.10
N GLY A 31 -24.28 9.37 -5.59
CA GLY A 31 -23.08 10.05 -6.06
C GLY A 31 -21.80 9.23 -5.87
N ALA A 32 -21.68 8.53 -4.76
CA ALA A 32 -20.55 7.64 -4.50
C ALA A 32 -20.57 6.42 -5.42
N MET A 33 -21.75 5.85 -5.66
CA MET A 33 -21.90 4.68 -6.55
C MET A 33 -21.77 5.05 -8.04
N LEU A 34 -22.21 6.24 -8.45
CA LEU A 34 -21.92 6.75 -9.80
C LEU A 34 -20.43 6.95 -10.03
N LYS A 35 -19.70 7.44 -9.04
CA LYS A 35 -18.23 7.52 -9.08
C LYS A 35 -17.57 6.13 -9.08
N SER A 36 -18.15 5.16 -8.39
CA SER A 36 -17.69 3.76 -8.41
C SER A 36 -18.03 3.05 -9.73
N GLY A 37 -19.08 3.47 -10.42
CA GLY A 37 -19.49 2.90 -11.72
C GLY A 37 -18.77 3.50 -12.93
N THR A 38 -18.15 4.68 -12.78
CA THR A 38 -17.30 5.31 -13.81
C THR A 38 -15.81 5.10 -13.56
N GLY A 39 -15.44 4.50 -12.42
CA GLY A 39 -14.13 3.91 -12.25
C GLY A 39 -14.06 2.71 -13.19
N SER A 40 -13.55 2.87 -14.43
CA SER A 40 -13.02 1.78 -15.20
C SER A 40 -12.27 0.88 -14.23
N ASP A 41 -12.53 -0.41 -14.28
CA ASP A 41 -11.73 -1.43 -13.57
C ASP A 41 -10.32 -1.32 -14.18
N GLN A 42 -9.57 -0.32 -13.69
CA GLN A 42 -8.22 -0.08 -14.16
C GLN A 42 -7.44 -1.32 -13.76
N SER A 43 -6.88 -1.98 -14.76
CA SER A 43 -6.04 -3.14 -14.51
C SER A 43 -4.94 -2.75 -13.50
N ASP A 44 -4.54 -3.68 -12.68
CA ASP A 44 -3.49 -3.47 -11.67
C ASP A 44 -2.24 -2.84 -12.30
N GLU A 45 -1.92 -3.20 -13.55
CA GLU A 45 -0.81 -2.65 -14.33
C GLU A 45 -0.95 -1.14 -14.57
N VAL A 46 -2.13 -0.66 -14.91
CA VAL A 46 -2.39 0.79 -15.11
C VAL A 46 -2.21 1.56 -13.80
N LEU A 47 -2.62 1.00 -12.67
CA LEU A 47 -2.41 1.61 -11.36
C LEU A 47 -0.92 1.70 -11.00
N VAL A 48 -0.16 0.66 -11.29
CA VAL A 48 1.29 0.65 -11.07
C VAL A 48 1.98 1.67 -11.97
N ASP A 49 1.62 1.74 -13.25
CA ASP A 49 2.18 2.72 -14.19
C ASP A 49 1.88 4.15 -13.77
N SER A 50 0.66 4.43 -13.31
CA SER A 50 0.25 5.73 -12.81
C SER A 50 1.04 6.13 -11.55
N PHE A 51 1.27 5.20 -10.64
CA PHE A 51 2.11 5.42 -9.46
C PHE A 51 3.56 5.74 -9.86
N ILE A 52 4.14 4.97 -10.77
CA ILE A 52 5.51 5.21 -11.26
C ILE A 52 5.64 6.58 -11.94
N ALA A 53 4.63 6.96 -12.75
CA ALA A 53 4.58 8.28 -13.37
C ALA A 53 4.51 9.41 -12.34
N ALA A 54 3.69 9.26 -11.30
CA ALA A 54 3.59 10.23 -10.19
C ALA A 54 4.92 10.36 -9.45
N LYS A 55 5.60 9.25 -9.14
CA LYS A 55 6.90 9.26 -8.46
C LYS A 55 8.01 9.85 -9.34
N ARG A 56 7.93 9.68 -10.64
CA ARG A 56 8.86 10.32 -11.58
C ARG A 56 8.69 11.84 -11.56
N LEU A 57 7.45 12.31 -11.55
CA LEU A 57 7.14 13.75 -11.46
C LEU A 57 7.63 14.36 -10.13
N GLU A 58 7.58 13.59 -9.04
CA GLU A 58 8.12 13.99 -7.73
C GLU A 58 9.66 14.05 -7.68
N GLY A 59 10.34 13.65 -8.75
CA GLY A 59 11.80 13.73 -8.86
C GLY A 59 12.54 12.46 -8.41
N CYS A 60 11.87 11.31 -8.28
CA CYS A 60 12.53 10.06 -8.00
C CYS A 60 13.47 9.63 -9.13
N SER A 61 14.66 9.12 -8.78
CA SER A 61 15.61 8.59 -9.76
C SER A 61 15.07 7.34 -10.47
N ASP A 62 15.51 7.11 -11.71
CA ASP A 62 15.11 5.91 -12.47
C ASP A 62 15.43 4.61 -11.72
N ARG A 63 16.53 4.54 -11.00
CA ARG A 63 16.90 3.40 -10.16
C ARG A 63 15.84 3.16 -9.04
N THR A 64 15.37 4.22 -8.41
CA THR A 64 14.31 4.15 -7.39
C THR A 64 12.99 3.69 -8.00
N LEU A 65 12.63 4.18 -9.18
CA LEU A 65 11.41 3.79 -9.89
C LEU A 65 11.42 2.31 -10.28
N VAL A 66 12.54 1.81 -10.78
CA VAL A 66 12.72 0.38 -11.06
C VAL A 66 12.58 -0.46 -9.80
N PHE A 67 13.12 0.01 -8.68
CA PHE A 67 13.02 -0.70 -7.40
C PHE A 67 11.57 -0.73 -6.88
N TYR A 68 10.81 0.36 -6.99
CA TYR A 68 9.38 0.40 -6.69
C TYR A 68 8.61 -0.62 -7.54
N ARG A 69 8.81 -0.57 -8.86
CA ARG A 69 8.12 -1.47 -9.78
C ARG A 69 8.39 -2.93 -9.46
N ASN A 70 9.64 -3.31 -9.36
CA ASN A 70 10.04 -4.69 -9.06
C ASN A 70 9.46 -5.18 -7.73
N THR A 71 9.40 -4.31 -6.72
CA THR A 71 8.83 -4.66 -5.41
C THR A 71 7.34 -4.92 -5.50
N ILE A 72 6.61 -4.06 -6.23
CA ILE A 72 5.17 -4.18 -6.42
C ILE A 72 4.84 -5.41 -7.27
N ASP A 73 5.53 -5.62 -8.39
CA ASP A 73 5.29 -6.76 -9.30
C ASP A 73 5.53 -8.10 -8.60
N LYS A 74 6.59 -8.22 -7.80
CA LYS A 74 6.86 -9.42 -6.99
C LYS A 74 5.76 -9.67 -5.96
N MET A 75 5.27 -8.64 -5.30
CA MET A 75 4.18 -8.74 -4.33
C MET A 75 2.89 -9.20 -5.02
N LEU A 76 2.52 -8.59 -6.14
CA LEU A 76 1.32 -8.95 -6.90
C LEU A 76 1.38 -10.39 -7.40
N THR A 77 2.53 -10.82 -7.95
CA THR A 77 2.75 -12.18 -8.42
C THR A 77 2.64 -13.20 -7.29
N SER A 78 3.20 -12.89 -6.11
CA SER A 78 3.18 -13.80 -4.97
C SER A 78 1.79 -13.91 -4.33
N ILE A 79 1.08 -12.80 -4.17
CA ILE A 79 -0.26 -12.79 -3.55
C ILE A 79 -1.33 -13.28 -4.52
N GLY A 80 -1.20 -12.98 -5.82
CA GLY A 80 -2.14 -13.42 -6.86
C GLY A 80 -3.54 -12.84 -6.73
N LYS A 81 -3.69 -11.69 -6.07
CA LYS A 81 -4.95 -10.96 -5.89
C LYS A 81 -4.87 -9.60 -6.56
N ASN A 82 -6.03 -9.09 -6.95
CA ASN A 82 -6.19 -7.71 -7.42
C ASN A 82 -5.75 -6.72 -6.32
N ILE A 83 -5.11 -5.62 -6.68
CA ILE A 83 -4.60 -4.58 -5.77
C ILE A 83 -5.66 -4.14 -4.76
N LYS A 84 -6.90 -3.92 -5.22
CA LYS A 84 -8.01 -3.48 -4.37
C LYS A 84 -8.49 -4.54 -3.37
N ALA A 85 -8.19 -5.81 -3.61
CA ALA A 85 -8.57 -6.94 -2.76
C ALA A 85 -7.48 -7.36 -1.76
N ILE A 86 -6.29 -6.77 -1.82
CA ILE A 86 -5.17 -7.09 -0.93
C ILE A 86 -5.46 -6.60 0.48
N THR A 87 -5.35 -7.50 1.45
CA THR A 87 -5.54 -7.21 2.87
C THR A 87 -4.21 -7.05 3.62
N THR A 88 -4.29 -6.53 4.84
CA THR A 88 -3.12 -6.46 5.73
C THR A 88 -2.50 -7.83 6.01
N ASP A 89 -3.34 -8.86 6.15
CA ASP A 89 -2.86 -10.22 6.43
C ASP A 89 -2.19 -10.86 5.21
N ASP A 90 -2.66 -10.57 4.00
CA ASP A 90 -1.99 -10.96 2.76
C ASP A 90 -0.56 -10.39 2.70
N LEU A 91 -0.40 -9.11 3.04
CA LEU A 91 0.90 -8.45 3.06
C LEU A 91 1.82 -8.97 4.17
N ARG A 92 1.28 -9.26 5.35
CA ARG A 92 2.06 -9.89 6.43
C ARG A 92 2.56 -11.27 6.02
N GLY A 93 1.67 -12.08 5.42
CA GLY A 93 2.02 -13.39 4.88
C GLY A 93 3.14 -13.29 3.83
N TYR A 94 2.98 -12.39 2.86
CA TYR A 94 3.97 -12.15 1.82
C TYR A 94 5.35 -11.75 2.39
N LEU A 95 5.40 -10.78 3.32
CA LEU A 95 6.66 -10.34 3.91
C LEU A 95 7.35 -11.46 4.72
N SER A 96 6.58 -12.25 5.46
CA SER A 96 7.09 -13.39 6.23
C SER A 96 7.63 -14.48 5.31
N GLU A 97 6.89 -14.83 4.26
CA GLU A 97 7.31 -15.84 3.28
C GLU A 97 8.55 -15.36 2.50
N TYR A 98 8.56 -14.10 2.08
CA TYR A 98 9.70 -13.52 1.37
C TYR A 98 10.97 -13.55 2.23
N GLN A 99 10.86 -13.27 3.53
CA GLN A 99 11.98 -13.33 4.47
C GLN A 99 12.53 -14.75 4.60
N ASN A 100 11.64 -15.73 4.75
CA ASN A 100 12.03 -17.12 4.96
C ASN A 100 12.60 -17.77 3.69
N SER A 101 11.96 -17.55 2.56
CA SER A 101 12.35 -18.16 1.28
C SER A 101 13.64 -17.59 0.71
N ASN A 102 13.90 -16.31 0.90
CA ASN A 102 15.09 -15.63 0.34
C ASN A 102 16.18 -15.40 1.38
N MET A 103 15.98 -15.81 2.64
CA MET A 103 16.91 -15.60 3.75
C MET A 103 17.45 -14.17 3.85
N VAL A 104 16.60 -13.18 3.56
CA VAL A 104 16.96 -11.78 3.56
C VAL A 104 16.95 -11.17 4.95
N SER A 105 17.74 -10.12 5.13
CA SER A 105 17.82 -9.40 6.40
C SER A 105 16.52 -8.66 6.74
N LYS A 106 16.32 -8.38 8.02
CA LYS A 106 15.21 -7.55 8.51
C LYS A 106 15.21 -6.14 7.89
N VAL A 107 16.39 -5.60 7.55
CA VAL A 107 16.54 -4.31 6.86
C VAL A 107 15.94 -4.38 5.46
N THR A 108 16.19 -5.47 4.74
CA THR A 108 15.62 -5.70 3.39
C THR A 108 14.09 -5.77 3.46
N ILE A 109 13.55 -6.49 4.42
CA ILE A 109 12.09 -6.58 4.64
C ILE A 109 11.49 -5.21 4.98
N ASP A 110 12.14 -4.42 5.83
CA ASP A 110 11.66 -3.06 6.14
C ASP A 110 11.70 -2.14 4.91
N ASN A 111 12.69 -2.27 4.04
CA ASN A 111 12.75 -1.52 2.78
C ASN A 111 11.61 -1.92 1.83
N ILE A 112 11.31 -3.21 1.70
CA ILE A 112 10.15 -3.70 0.92
C ILE A 112 8.86 -3.14 1.52
N ARG A 113 8.69 -3.23 2.83
CA ARG A 113 7.51 -2.67 3.53
C ARG A 113 7.35 -1.17 3.26
N ARG A 114 8.44 -0.38 3.29
CA ARG A 114 8.39 1.06 2.99
C ARG A 114 7.95 1.35 1.57
N ASN A 115 8.44 0.58 0.60
CA ASN A 115 8.02 0.73 -0.79
C ASN A 115 6.55 0.42 -0.98
N LEU A 116 6.07 -0.68 -0.39
CA LEU A 116 4.66 -1.03 -0.42
C LEU A 116 3.80 0.02 0.31
N SER A 117 4.30 0.57 1.43
CA SER A 117 3.62 1.65 2.14
C SER A 117 3.47 2.89 1.26
N SER A 118 4.51 3.28 0.51
CA SER A 118 4.44 4.41 -0.41
C SER A 118 3.40 4.19 -1.51
N PHE A 119 3.35 2.98 -2.09
CA PHE A 119 2.38 2.62 -3.13
C PHE A 119 0.95 2.62 -2.62
N PHE A 120 0.66 1.93 -1.53
CA PHE A 120 -0.70 1.86 -0.98
C PHE A 120 -1.18 3.18 -0.37
N SER A 121 -0.29 4.03 0.16
CA SER A 121 -0.65 5.38 0.59
C SER A 121 -1.04 6.26 -0.60
N TRP A 122 -0.30 6.16 -1.71
CA TRP A 122 -0.67 6.85 -2.94
C TRP A 122 -2.03 6.39 -3.47
N LEU A 123 -2.32 5.08 -3.45
CA LEU A 123 -3.64 4.55 -3.83
C LEU A 123 -4.77 5.06 -2.94
N GLU A 124 -4.52 5.23 -1.63
CA GLU A 124 -5.46 5.82 -0.68
C GLU A 124 -5.67 7.31 -0.98
N ASP A 125 -4.60 8.07 -1.23
CA ASP A 125 -4.65 9.50 -1.53
C ASP A 125 -5.40 9.79 -2.86
N GLU A 126 -5.24 8.92 -3.86
CA GLU A 126 -5.94 8.98 -5.14
C GLU A 126 -7.36 8.38 -5.10
N ASN A 127 -7.82 7.92 -3.95
CA ASN A 127 -9.14 7.31 -3.73
C ASN A 127 -9.40 6.00 -4.52
N TYR A 128 -8.36 5.27 -4.90
CA TYR A 128 -8.50 3.93 -5.49
C TYR A 128 -8.82 2.87 -4.44
N ILE A 129 -8.39 3.08 -3.21
CA ILE A 129 -8.71 2.26 -2.03
C ILE A 129 -9.13 3.16 -0.87
N LEU A 130 -9.95 2.64 0.03
CA LEU A 130 -10.44 3.40 1.20
C LEU A 130 -9.36 3.58 2.27
N LYS A 131 -8.51 2.57 2.45
CA LYS A 131 -7.48 2.56 3.48
C LYS A 131 -6.30 1.69 3.08
N SER A 132 -5.10 2.20 3.30
CA SER A 132 -3.87 1.46 3.03
C SER A 132 -3.76 0.22 3.94
N PRO A 133 -3.64 -1.00 3.36
CA PRO A 133 -3.47 -2.23 4.15
C PRO A 133 -2.10 -2.31 4.85
N VAL A 134 -1.11 -1.54 4.41
CA VAL A 134 0.23 -1.49 5.03
C VAL A 134 0.25 -0.68 6.32
N ARG A 135 -0.73 0.20 6.53
CA ARG A 135 -0.77 1.12 7.69
C ARG A 135 -0.64 0.41 9.05
N ARG A 136 -1.14 -0.83 9.15
CA ARG A 136 -1.05 -1.66 10.37
C ARG A 136 0.23 -2.49 10.47
N ILE A 137 1.10 -2.42 9.47
CA ILE A 137 2.37 -3.14 9.47
C ILE A 137 3.46 -2.17 9.95
N HIS A 138 3.87 -2.31 11.20
CA HIS A 138 4.87 -1.46 11.81
C HIS A 138 6.27 -1.78 11.29
N ARG A 139 7.18 -0.82 11.53
CA ARG A 139 8.59 -0.96 11.17
C ARG A 139 9.19 -2.23 11.76
N VAL A 140 9.91 -2.97 10.92
CA VAL A 140 10.67 -4.15 11.35
C VAL A 140 11.94 -3.68 12.05
N LYS A 141 12.04 -3.94 13.35
CA LYS A 141 13.23 -3.59 14.13
C LYS A 141 14.38 -4.55 13.75
N ALA A 142 15.39 -4.01 13.07
CA ALA A 142 16.66 -4.70 12.93
C ALA A 142 17.52 -4.40 14.17
N THR A 143 18.17 -5.42 14.73
CA THR A 143 19.23 -5.20 15.70
C THR A 143 20.35 -4.44 15.01
N THR A 144 20.63 -3.23 15.48
CA THR A 144 21.80 -2.48 15.06
C THR A 144 23.00 -3.21 15.65
N SER A 145 23.71 -4.00 14.86
CA SER A 145 25.07 -4.42 15.24
C SER A 145 25.91 -3.15 15.26
N VAL A 146 26.37 -2.77 16.42
CA VAL A 146 27.39 -1.74 16.54
C VAL A 146 28.59 -2.29 15.78
N LYS A 147 28.94 -1.69 14.63
CA LYS A 147 30.21 -1.96 13.99
C LYS A 147 31.26 -1.47 15.00
N GLU A 148 32.09 -2.38 15.44
CA GLU A 148 33.27 -1.99 16.20
C GLU A 148 34.02 -0.96 15.35
N THR A 149 34.10 0.25 15.87
CA THR A 149 34.97 1.30 15.30
C THR A 149 36.40 0.83 15.52
N TYR A 150 37.21 0.89 14.46
CA TYR A 150 38.65 0.65 14.60
C TYR A 150 39.18 1.47 15.76
N THR A 151 39.95 0.83 16.64
CA THR A 151 40.65 1.53 17.70
C THR A 151 41.73 2.38 17.12
N ASP A 152 42.16 3.44 17.82
CA ASP A 152 43.28 4.29 17.37
C ASP A 152 44.56 3.48 17.08
N GLU A 153 44.76 2.36 17.80
CA GLU A 153 45.82 1.39 17.59
C GLU A 153 45.72 0.67 16.24
N ASP A 154 44.53 0.37 15.76
CA ASP A 154 44.27 -0.26 14.47
C ASP A 154 44.52 0.73 13.33
N LEU A 155 44.29 2.01 13.55
CA LEU A 155 44.60 3.09 12.60
C LEU A 155 46.09 3.35 12.48
N GLU A 156 46.87 3.23 13.55
CA GLU A 156 48.32 3.37 13.52
C GLU A 156 49.02 2.22 12.77
N ARG A 157 48.48 0.98 12.88
CA ARG A 157 48.99 -0.19 12.13
C ARG A 157 48.79 -0.09 10.60
N LEU A 158 47.81 0.71 10.17
CA LEU A 158 47.55 0.95 8.73
C LEU A 158 48.43 2.08 8.14
N ARG A 159 49.21 2.77 9.00
CA ARG A 159 50.10 3.87 8.58
C ARG A 159 51.52 3.44 8.26
N ASP A 160 51.90 2.26 8.66
CA ASP A 160 53.19 1.62 8.30
C ASP A 160 53.02 0.72 7.08
#